data_527447159c57769949b36550f4b4a700
#
_entry.id   527447159c57769949b36550f4b4a700
#
_cell.length_a   1.000
_cell.length_b   1.000
_cell.length_c   1.000
_cell.angle_alpha   90.00
_cell.angle_beta   90.00
_cell.angle_gamma   90.00
#
_symmetry.space_group_name_H-M   'P 1'
#
loop_
_entity.id
_entity.type
_entity.pdbx_description
1 polymer ?
#
loop_
_entity_poly.entity_id
_entity_poly.type
_entity_poly.pdbx_seq_one_letter_code
_entity_poly.pdbx_strand_id
1 'polypeptide(L)'
;MTCDTTIHIIDDDQAMLESLSLLLTMEGYSVRTYESAGAFLDAIKHHACGCVVTDMNMPGMSGVDLLIVMKEQNMSMPTIVITAVCDVRLSVNAMKQGAFDFFEKPFDAEALLTSIRSASMQAPTCH
;
A
#
# COMPACT_ATOMS: atom_id res chain seq x y z
N MET A 1 -16.94 5.21 -15.99
CA MET A 1 -16.01 6.22 -15.49
C MET A 1 -14.74 5.55 -14.98
N THR A 2 -13.62 5.94 -15.52
CA THR A 2 -12.34 5.36 -15.10
C THR A 2 -11.95 5.89 -13.72
N CYS A 3 -11.40 5.02 -12.89
CA CYS A 3 -10.85 5.42 -11.60
C CYS A 3 -9.47 6.04 -11.84
N ASP A 4 -9.29 7.30 -11.46
CA ASP A 4 -8.02 8.00 -11.66
C ASP A 4 -7.00 7.67 -10.57
N THR A 5 -7.37 6.84 -9.62
CA THR A 5 -6.50 6.45 -8.53
C THR A 5 -5.58 5.31 -8.94
N THR A 6 -4.29 5.50 -8.75
CA THR A 6 -3.31 4.43 -8.93
C THR A 6 -3.08 3.74 -7.60
N ILE A 7 -3.09 2.42 -7.61
CA ILE A 7 -2.77 1.62 -6.42
C ILE A 7 -1.36 1.07 -6.59
N HIS A 8 -0.49 1.45 -5.67
CA HIS A 8 0.90 0.98 -5.65
C HIS A 8 1.00 -0.19 -4.70
N ILE A 9 1.37 -1.37 -5.21
CA ILE A 9 1.47 -2.59 -4.42
C ILE A 9 2.95 -2.93 -4.23
N ILE A 10 3.38 -3.06 -2.99
CA ILE A 10 4.78 -3.35 -2.65
C ILE A 10 4.82 -4.65 -1.86
N ASP A 11 5.47 -5.67 -2.40
CA ASP A 11 5.63 -6.97 -1.75
C ASP A 11 6.79 -7.70 -2.42
N ASP A 12 7.63 -8.38 -1.65
CA ASP A 12 8.72 -9.17 -2.22
C ASP A 12 8.25 -10.53 -2.72
N ASP A 13 6.99 -10.89 -2.48
CA ASP A 13 6.38 -12.14 -2.97
C ASP A 13 5.68 -11.86 -4.30
N GLN A 14 6.25 -12.39 -5.38
CA GLN A 14 5.72 -12.19 -6.74
C GLN A 14 4.29 -12.70 -6.89
N ALA A 15 3.95 -13.82 -6.23
CA ALA A 15 2.60 -14.37 -6.31
C ALA A 15 1.58 -13.42 -5.70
N MET A 16 1.94 -12.76 -4.60
CA MET A 16 1.06 -11.78 -3.95
C MET A 16 0.88 -10.56 -4.85
N LEU A 17 1.94 -10.07 -5.47
CA LEU A 17 1.86 -8.94 -6.41
C LEU A 17 0.91 -9.26 -7.56
N GLU A 18 1.03 -10.44 -8.13
CA GLU A 18 0.17 -10.85 -9.25
C GLU A 18 -1.29 -10.98 -8.82
N SER A 19 -1.54 -11.61 -7.68
CA SER A 19 -2.91 -11.80 -7.17
C SER A 19 -3.60 -10.48 -6.88
N LEU A 20 -2.93 -9.58 -6.17
CA LEU A 20 -3.49 -8.27 -5.84
C LEU A 20 -3.66 -7.41 -7.08
N SER A 21 -2.71 -7.47 -8.00
CA SER A 21 -2.78 -6.73 -9.25
C SER A 21 -4.01 -7.13 -10.06
N LEU A 22 -4.25 -8.44 -10.18
CA LEU A 22 -5.41 -8.94 -10.89
C LEU A 22 -6.71 -8.50 -10.22
N LEU A 23 -6.81 -8.67 -8.90
CA LEU A 23 -8.00 -8.31 -8.14
C LEU A 23 -8.34 -6.83 -8.33
N LEU A 24 -7.36 -5.95 -8.19
CA LEU A 24 -7.58 -4.51 -8.25
C LEU A 24 -7.82 -4.02 -9.67
N THR A 25 -7.16 -4.63 -10.65
CA THR A 25 -7.40 -4.30 -12.05
C THR A 25 -8.84 -4.65 -12.45
N MET A 26 -9.35 -5.78 -11.95
CA MET A 26 -10.74 -6.17 -12.20
C MET A 26 -11.74 -5.20 -11.57
N GLU A 27 -11.33 -4.48 -10.53
CA GLU A 27 -12.18 -3.46 -9.89
C GLU A 27 -12.05 -2.08 -10.53
N GLY A 28 -11.25 -1.97 -11.59
CA GLY A 28 -11.13 -0.74 -12.36
C GLY A 28 -9.98 0.17 -11.96
N TYR A 29 -9.13 -0.26 -11.05
CA TYR A 29 -7.98 0.55 -10.63
C TYR A 29 -6.80 0.40 -11.58
N SER A 30 -6.01 1.46 -11.71
CA SER A 30 -4.68 1.38 -12.30
C SER A 30 -3.75 0.84 -11.24
N VAL A 31 -2.95 -0.17 -11.57
CA VAL A 31 -2.10 -0.84 -10.59
C VAL A 31 -0.63 -0.79 -11.03
N ARG A 32 0.25 -0.49 -10.07
CA ARG A 32 1.69 -0.59 -10.25
C ARG A 32 2.25 -1.47 -9.15
N THR A 33 3.19 -2.34 -9.50
CA THR A 33 3.77 -3.28 -8.54
C THR A 33 5.26 -3.03 -8.37
N TYR A 34 5.75 -3.28 -7.15
CA TYR A 34 7.15 -3.08 -6.79
C TYR A 34 7.60 -4.22 -5.90
N GLU A 35 8.81 -4.70 -6.11
CA GLU A 35 9.36 -5.81 -5.32
C GLU A 35 10.00 -5.34 -4.01
N SER A 36 10.20 -4.03 -3.85
CA SER A 36 10.80 -3.46 -2.64
C SER A 36 10.31 -2.04 -2.43
N ALA A 37 10.42 -1.57 -1.18
CA ALA A 37 10.10 -0.19 -0.85
C ALA A 37 11.05 0.78 -1.56
N GLY A 38 12.31 0.40 -1.73
CA GLY A 38 13.27 1.24 -2.45
C GLY A 38 12.88 1.46 -3.90
N ALA A 39 12.44 0.39 -4.58
CA ALA A 39 11.98 0.50 -5.97
C ALA A 39 10.76 1.42 -6.08
N PHE A 40 9.84 1.30 -5.12
CA PHE A 40 8.66 2.17 -5.06
C PHE A 40 9.06 3.63 -4.89
N LEU A 41 9.92 3.92 -3.92
CA LEU A 41 10.34 5.30 -3.63
C LEU A 41 11.05 5.95 -4.83
N ASP A 42 11.88 5.18 -5.53
CA ASP A 42 12.55 5.68 -6.73
C ASP A 42 11.54 6.01 -7.84
N ALA A 43 10.53 5.17 -8.00
CA ALA A 43 9.55 5.33 -9.07
C ALA A 43 8.64 6.54 -8.85
N ILE A 44 8.34 6.88 -7.59
CA ILE A 44 7.37 7.95 -7.28
C ILE A 44 8.00 9.28 -6.90
N LYS A 45 9.30 9.44 -7.10
CA LYS A 45 10.03 10.67 -6.72
C LYS A 45 9.34 11.96 -7.16
N HIS A 46 8.68 11.93 -8.31
CA HIS A 46 8.07 13.12 -8.89
C HIS A 46 6.55 13.06 -8.98
N HIS A 47 5.96 11.95 -8.55
CA HIS A 47 4.52 11.71 -8.69
C HIS A 47 3.95 10.96 -7.51
N ALA A 48 3.92 11.61 -6.34
CA ALA A 48 3.37 11.01 -5.12
C ALA A 48 1.84 11.10 -5.13
N CYS A 49 1.21 10.26 -5.95
CA CYS A 49 -0.25 10.22 -6.05
C CYS A 49 -0.77 8.80 -5.92
N GLY A 50 -2.03 8.68 -5.52
CA GLY A 50 -2.68 7.39 -5.38
C GLY A 50 -2.62 6.84 -3.97
N CYS A 51 -2.73 5.53 -3.86
CA CYS A 51 -2.83 4.80 -2.61
C CYS A 51 -1.78 3.68 -2.60
N VAL A 52 -1.26 3.34 -1.42
CA VAL A 52 -0.20 2.34 -1.28
C VAL A 52 -0.72 1.13 -0.50
N VAL A 53 -0.42 -0.07 -0.98
CA VAL A 53 -0.63 -1.33 -0.25
C VAL A 53 0.74 -1.98 -0.13
N THR A 54 1.24 -2.13 1.09
CA THR A 54 2.59 -2.65 1.29
C THR A 54 2.61 -3.80 2.30
N ASP A 55 3.48 -4.78 2.03
CA ASP A 55 3.78 -5.81 3.00
C ASP A 55 4.57 -5.21 4.17
N MET A 56 4.34 -5.71 5.37
CA MET A 56 5.07 -5.26 6.57
C MET A 56 6.52 -5.75 6.57
N ASN A 57 6.71 -7.00 6.20
CA ASN A 57 8.01 -7.67 6.32
C ASN A 57 8.69 -7.83 4.96
N MET A 58 9.62 -6.93 4.67
CA MET A 58 10.38 -6.96 3.43
C MET A 58 11.87 -6.82 3.75
N PRO A 59 12.76 -7.44 2.94
CA PRO A 59 14.20 -7.25 3.13
C PRO A 59 14.57 -5.76 2.97
N GLY A 60 15.43 -5.29 3.84
CA GLY A 60 15.92 -3.92 3.80
C GLY A 60 15.03 -2.93 4.51
N MET A 61 13.89 -2.61 3.95
CA MET A 61 12.98 -1.62 4.51
C MET A 61 11.62 -2.26 4.77
N SER A 62 11.17 -2.22 6.03
CA SER A 62 9.84 -2.75 6.41
C SER A 62 8.73 -1.78 6.01
N GLY A 63 7.47 -2.25 6.11
CA GLY A 63 6.32 -1.38 5.87
C GLY A 63 6.28 -0.17 6.79
N VAL A 64 6.66 -0.35 8.06
CA VAL A 64 6.73 0.76 9.02
C VAL A 64 7.83 1.73 8.64
N ASP A 65 8.99 1.23 8.24
CA ASP A 65 10.09 2.09 7.78
C ASP A 65 9.65 2.93 6.58
N LEU A 66 8.90 2.32 5.66
CA LEU A 66 8.36 3.03 4.51
C LEU A 66 7.42 4.16 4.93
N LEU A 67 6.54 3.89 5.90
CA LEU A 67 5.63 4.91 6.43
C LEU A 67 6.41 6.11 6.98
N ILE A 68 7.47 5.84 7.71
CA ILE A 68 8.31 6.89 8.29
C ILE A 68 8.97 7.73 7.20
N VAL A 69 9.53 7.07 6.18
CA VAL A 69 10.17 7.78 5.06
C VAL A 69 9.16 8.64 4.30
N MET A 70 7.98 8.10 4.03
CA MET A 70 6.94 8.85 3.34
C MET A 70 6.54 10.10 4.12
N LYS A 71 6.41 9.96 5.43
CA LYS A 71 6.07 11.08 6.31
C LYS A 71 7.17 12.15 6.29
N GLU A 72 8.44 11.73 6.36
CA GLU A 72 9.57 12.65 6.30
C GLU A 72 9.65 13.41 4.99
N GLN A 73 9.22 12.78 3.90
CA GLN A 73 9.23 13.38 2.57
C GLN A 73 7.92 14.07 2.21
N ASN A 74 7.02 14.21 3.17
CA ASN A 74 5.72 14.87 3.00
C ASN A 74 4.85 14.23 1.90
N MET A 75 4.92 12.91 1.79
CA MET A 75 4.07 12.16 0.88
C MET A 75 2.76 11.82 1.60
N SER A 76 1.66 12.34 1.10
CA SER A 76 0.36 12.20 1.78
C SER A 76 -0.50 11.06 1.24
N MET A 77 0.11 10.08 0.58
CA MET A 77 -0.62 8.92 0.07
C MET A 77 -1.06 8.02 1.22
N PRO A 78 -2.37 7.66 1.28
CA PRO A 78 -2.82 6.68 2.28
C PRO A 78 -2.14 5.33 2.04
N THR A 79 -1.72 4.69 3.11
CA THR A 79 -0.96 3.45 3.04
C THR A 79 -1.64 2.36 3.86
N ILE A 80 -1.96 1.25 3.21
CA ILE A 80 -2.52 0.06 3.85
C ILE A 80 -1.39 -0.94 4.03
N VAL A 81 -1.21 -1.44 5.24
CA VAL A 81 -0.14 -2.39 5.57
C VAL A 81 -0.72 -3.79 5.71
N ILE A 82 -0.07 -4.78 5.10
CA ILE A 82 -0.48 -6.18 5.17
C ILE A 82 0.67 -6.97 5.78
N THR A 83 0.36 -7.89 6.69
CA THR A 83 1.40 -8.71 7.34
C THR A 83 0.97 -10.18 7.46
N ALA A 84 1.93 -11.08 7.37
CA ALA A 84 1.71 -12.51 7.62
C ALA A 84 1.67 -12.82 9.11
N VAL A 85 2.23 -11.95 9.94
CA VAL A 85 2.29 -12.16 11.39
C VAL A 85 1.50 -11.08 12.10
N CYS A 86 0.44 -11.46 12.81
CA CYS A 86 -0.36 -10.53 13.59
C CYS A 86 0.29 -10.35 14.97
N ASP A 87 0.73 -9.14 15.24
CA ASP A 87 1.25 -8.73 16.53
C ASP A 87 0.62 -7.38 16.83
N VAL A 88 -0.05 -7.28 17.98
CA VAL A 88 -0.74 -6.06 18.40
C VAL A 88 0.23 -4.88 18.41
N ARG A 89 1.47 -5.09 18.85
CA ARG A 89 2.47 -4.01 18.88
C ARG A 89 2.83 -3.52 17.49
N LEU A 90 2.92 -4.43 16.52
CA LEU A 90 3.21 -4.05 15.13
C LEU A 90 2.07 -3.26 14.53
N SER A 91 0.82 -3.69 14.76
CA SER A 91 -0.34 -2.98 14.22
C SER A 91 -0.49 -1.59 14.86
N VAL A 92 -0.31 -1.49 16.17
CA VAL A 92 -0.38 -0.21 16.87
C VAL A 92 0.71 0.73 16.36
N ASN A 93 1.93 0.23 16.19
CA ASN A 93 3.02 1.05 15.67
C ASN A 93 2.76 1.53 14.25
N ALA A 94 2.25 0.65 13.39
CA ALA A 94 1.91 1.04 12.02
C ALA A 94 0.87 2.17 12.01
N MET A 95 -0.17 2.04 12.82
CA MET A 95 -1.19 3.08 12.91
C MET A 95 -0.65 4.39 13.48
N LYS A 96 0.25 4.32 14.46
CA LYS A 96 0.92 5.50 15.00
C LYS A 96 1.79 6.20 13.96
N GLN A 97 2.39 5.44 13.05
CA GLN A 97 3.23 6.00 12.00
C GLN A 97 2.41 6.50 10.80
N GLY A 98 1.08 6.41 10.89
CA GLY A 98 0.20 7.00 9.91
C GLY A 98 -0.40 6.04 8.90
N ALA A 99 -0.35 4.72 9.15
CA ALA A 99 -1.02 3.77 8.26
C ALA A 99 -2.52 4.07 8.20
N PHE A 100 -3.10 3.96 7.01
CA PHE A 100 -4.53 4.14 6.83
C PHE A 100 -5.29 2.94 7.40
N ASP A 101 -4.76 1.73 7.18
CA ASP A 101 -5.37 0.49 7.66
C ASP A 101 -4.30 -0.60 7.76
N PHE A 102 -4.66 -1.72 8.38
CA PHE A 102 -3.74 -2.82 8.66
C PHE A 102 -4.49 -4.14 8.52
N PHE A 103 -3.94 -5.08 7.74
CA PHE A 103 -4.55 -6.40 7.53
C PHE A 103 -3.56 -7.52 7.80
N GLU A 104 -4.08 -8.64 8.32
CA GLU A 104 -3.30 -9.87 8.50
C GLU A 104 -3.58 -10.82 7.34
N LYS A 105 -2.55 -11.49 6.84
CA LYS A 105 -2.71 -12.56 5.84
C LYS A 105 -3.09 -13.87 6.54
N PRO A 106 -4.01 -14.66 6.02
CA PRO A 106 -4.84 -14.38 4.85
C PRO A 106 -5.93 -13.36 5.17
N PHE A 107 -6.14 -12.39 4.29
CA PHE A 107 -7.14 -11.36 4.49
C PHE A 107 -8.38 -11.64 3.64
N ASP A 108 -9.51 -11.06 4.07
CA ASP A 108 -10.73 -11.09 3.28
C ASP A 108 -10.62 -10.05 2.15
N ALA A 109 -10.76 -10.52 0.91
CA ALA A 109 -10.64 -9.65 -0.26
C ALA A 109 -11.65 -8.49 -0.22
N GLU A 110 -12.88 -8.74 0.21
CA GLU A 110 -13.89 -7.69 0.30
C GLU A 110 -13.54 -6.62 1.33
N ALA A 111 -12.98 -7.03 2.47
CA ALA A 111 -12.54 -6.08 3.50
C ALA A 111 -11.41 -5.21 2.97
N LEU A 112 -10.45 -5.81 2.25
CA LEU A 112 -9.36 -5.07 1.65
C LEU A 112 -9.86 -4.08 0.60
N LEU A 113 -10.77 -4.52 -0.27
CA LEU A 113 -11.35 -3.65 -1.30
C LEU A 113 -12.11 -2.47 -0.69
N THR A 114 -12.84 -2.72 0.40
CA THR A 114 -13.55 -1.64 1.11
C THR A 114 -12.56 -0.61 1.65
N SER A 115 -11.47 -1.07 2.25
CA SER A 115 -10.42 -0.18 2.77
C SER A 115 -9.76 0.61 1.64
N ILE A 116 -9.47 -0.04 0.52
CA ILE A 116 -8.86 0.62 -0.64
C ILE A 116 -9.80 1.69 -1.21
N ARG A 117 -11.09 1.41 -1.30
CA ARG A 117 -12.07 2.41 -1.76
C ARG A 117 -12.06 3.64 -0.85
N SER A 118 -12.07 3.43 0.46
CA SER A 118 -12.02 4.54 1.42
C SER A 118 -10.72 5.32 1.32
N ALA A 119 -9.59 4.62 1.19
CA ALA A 119 -8.29 5.25 1.02
C ALA A 119 -8.24 6.05 -0.28
N SER A 120 -8.80 5.51 -1.36
CA SER A 120 -8.80 6.17 -2.67
C SER A 120 -9.53 7.51 -2.64
N MET A 121 -10.56 7.63 -1.81
CA MET A 121 -11.31 8.88 -1.67
C MET A 121 -10.49 9.99 -1.04
N GLN A 122 -9.43 9.64 -0.30
CA GLN A 122 -8.54 10.57 0.37
C GLN A 122 -7.22 10.74 -0.37
N ALA A 123 -6.97 9.92 -1.38
CA ALA A 123 -5.69 9.89 -2.07
C ALA A 123 -5.50 11.10 -2.98
N PRO A 124 -4.25 11.60 -3.11
CA PRO A 124 -3.95 12.63 -4.11
C PRO A 124 -4.26 12.09 -5.50
N THR A 125 -4.91 12.91 -6.31
CA THR A 125 -5.31 12.52 -7.66
C THR A 125 -4.10 12.50 -8.59
N CYS A 126 -3.99 11.46 -9.41
CA CYS A 126 -2.97 11.38 -10.45
C CYS A 126 -3.49 12.12 -11.70
N HIS A 127 -2.68 13.06 -12.16
CA HIS A 127 -3.00 13.85 -13.35
C HIS A 127 -2.11 13.49 -14.52
#